data_dcfde49efb2d44573e76f1686203cbbe
#
_entry.id   dcfde49efb2d44573e76f1686203cbbe
#
_cell.length_a   1.000
_cell.length_b   1.000
_cell.length_c   1.000
_cell.angle_alpha   90.00
_cell.angle_beta   90.00
_cell.angle_gamma   90.00
#
_symmetry.space_group_name_H-M   'P 1'
#
loop_
_entity.id
_entity.type
_entity.pdbx_description
1 polymer ?
#
loop_
_entity_poly.entity_id
_entity_poly.type
_entity_poly.pdbx_seq_one_letter_code
_entity_poly.pdbx_strand_id
1 'polypeptide(L)'
;MLRSKALILLISPLTLQLVACGGGPERAILRSFFTALQSKDNVTVASMSAVGFEGTVQGYEIVSSSEETVRPFRLGELQKAEEAAKTTRDEHWEEFGAFQDEHFEDIQAIQERVESEPDYRFTGRRGEIQTEWDRWREERSGHEAALREATELVEKERTQASMSVMGATTLTGFSGEVATREVTVNVTTAEEGQKPYKFTLSKYNLVAGQNNPASRWIITSIEPAGGGTT
;
A
#
# COMPACT_ATOMS: atom_id res chain seq x y z
N MET A 1 62.24 45.12 -27.72
CA MET A 1 61.81 43.82 -27.23
C MET A 1 60.85 44.01 -26.05
N LEU A 2 59.54 44.15 -26.31
CA LEU A 2 58.52 44.32 -25.29
C LEU A 2 57.75 42.96 -25.15
N ARG A 3 57.82 42.33 -24.01
CA ARG A 3 57.01 41.11 -23.64
C ARG A 3 55.71 41.58 -22.99
N SER A 4 54.62 41.47 -23.76
CA SER A 4 53.24 41.67 -23.26
C SER A 4 52.81 40.45 -22.42
N LYS A 5 52.52 40.68 -21.15
CA LYS A 5 51.91 39.64 -20.24
C LYS A 5 50.38 39.76 -20.33
N ALA A 6 49.74 38.78 -20.98
CA ALA A 6 48.30 38.71 -20.98
C ALA A 6 47.80 38.16 -19.62
N LEU A 7 46.98 38.95 -18.92
CA LEU A 7 46.32 38.60 -17.69
C LEU A 7 44.97 37.93 -18.05
N ILE A 8 44.87 36.60 -17.88
CA ILE A 8 43.63 35.86 -18.09
C ILE A 8 42.81 35.99 -16.81
N LEU A 9 41.74 36.78 -16.88
CA LEU A 9 40.72 36.89 -15.82
C LEU A 9 39.79 35.67 -15.91
N LEU A 10 39.89 34.71 -14.98
CA LEU A 10 38.97 33.61 -14.81
C LEU A 10 37.69 34.15 -14.14
N ILE A 11 36.68 34.39 -14.95
CA ILE A 11 35.31 34.66 -14.46
C ILE A 11 34.67 33.32 -14.15
N SER A 12 34.59 32.98 -12.85
CA SER A 12 33.84 31.81 -12.33
C SER A 12 32.35 32.14 -12.38
N PRO A 13 31.51 31.39 -13.11
CA PRO A 13 30.08 31.61 -13.04
C PRO A 13 29.58 31.09 -11.70
N LEU A 14 29.25 32.02 -10.80
CA LEU A 14 28.49 31.74 -9.59
C LEU A 14 27.06 31.38 -10.02
N THR A 15 26.79 30.08 -10.20
CA THR A 15 25.45 29.58 -10.43
C THR A 15 24.62 29.79 -9.15
N LEU A 16 23.87 30.88 -9.13
CA LEU A 16 22.86 31.16 -8.12
C LEU A 16 21.74 30.12 -8.32
N GLN A 17 21.75 29.06 -7.53
CA GLN A 17 20.61 28.17 -7.43
C GLN A 17 19.47 28.96 -6.80
N LEU A 18 18.59 29.47 -7.63
CA LEU A 18 17.29 29.97 -7.23
C LEU A 18 16.50 28.74 -6.65
N VAL A 19 16.58 28.57 -5.34
CA VAL A 19 15.62 27.76 -4.62
C VAL A 19 14.27 28.44 -4.85
N ALA A 20 13.53 27.90 -5.82
CA ALA A 20 12.18 28.34 -6.09
C ALA A 20 11.34 28.10 -4.82
N CYS A 21 11.04 29.18 -4.10
CA CYS A 21 10.05 29.23 -3.03
C CYS A 21 8.63 29.08 -3.61
N GLY A 22 8.39 28.07 -4.43
CA GLY A 22 7.09 27.63 -4.88
C GLY A 22 6.71 26.42 -4.03
N GLY A 23 5.83 26.61 -3.05
CA GLY A 23 5.30 25.48 -2.28
C GLY A 23 4.58 24.51 -3.21
N GLY A 24 5.13 23.31 -3.44
CA GLY A 24 4.50 22.28 -4.25
C GLY A 24 3.14 21.83 -3.68
N PRO A 25 2.40 21.01 -4.42
CA PRO A 25 1.07 20.55 -4.00
C PRO A 25 1.11 19.79 -2.67
N GLU A 26 2.25 19.18 -2.33
CA GLU A 26 2.49 18.49 -1.07
C GLU A 26 2.35 19.40 0.15
N ARG A 27 2.81 20.67 0.06
CA ARG A 27 2.70 21.60 1.18
C ARG A 27 1.27 21.99 1.49
N ALA A 28 0.44 22.11 0.46
CA ALA A 28 -0.96 22.48 0.62
C ALA A 28 -1.75 21.35 1.30
N ILE A 29 -1.60 20.10 0.84
CA ILE A 29 -2.32 18.96 1.41
C ILE A 29 -1.84 18.67 2.84
N LEU A 30 -0.53 18.66 3.11
CA LEU A 30 -0.01 18.42 4.46
C LEU A 30 -0.43 19.50 5.44
N ARG A 31 -0.45 20.77 5.02
CA ARG A 31 -0.98 21.86 5.86
C ARG A 31 -2.43 21.61 6.25
N SER A 32 -3.28 21.29 5.27
CA SER A 32 -4.70 21.01 5.51
C SER A 32 -4.88 19.79 6.42
N PHE A 33 -4.11 18.73 6.20
CA PHE A 33 -4.12 17.50 6.99
C PHE A 33 -3.75 17.77 8.46
N PHE A 34 -2.63 18.44 8.72
CA PHE A 34 -2.20 18.73 10.08
C PHE A 34 -3.11 19.74 10.78
N THR A 35 -3.65 20.71 10.05
CA THR A 35 -4.67 21.62 10.62
C THR A 35 -5.93 20.85 11.03
N ALA A 36 -6.40 19.92 10.21
CA ALA A 36 -7.56 19.08 10.53
C ALA A 36 -7.27 18.16 11.74
N LEU A 37 -6.09 17.55 11.84
CA LEU A 37 -5.69 16.76 13.01
C LEU A 37 -5.68 17.60 14.29
N GLN A 38 -5.08 18.79 14.26
CA GLN A 38 -5.02 19.69 15.41
C GLN A 38 -6.39 20.19 15.86
N SER A 39 -7.32 20.41 14.91
CA SER A 39 -8.71 20.79 15.20
C SER A 39 -9.62 19.60 15.49
N LYS A 40 -9.14 18.35 15.43
CA LYS A 40 -9.90 17.11 15.57
C LYS A 40 -11.03 16.98 14.53
N ASP A 41 -10.83 17.54 13.35
CA ASP A 41 -11.74 17.44 12.22
C ASP A 41 -11.49 16.13 11.46
N ASN A 42 -12.04 15.03 11.99
CA ASN A 42 -11.89 13.70 11.41
C ASN A 42 -12.53 13.57 10.03
N VAL A 43 -13.54 14.38 9.70
CA VAL A 43 -14.20 14.37 8.39
C VAL A 43 -13.22 14.88 7.32
N THR A 44 -12.57 16.00 7.59
CA THR A 44 -11.55 16.55 6.70
C THR A 44 -10.35 15.62 6.58
N VAL A 45 -9.86 15.04 7.68
CA VAL A 45 -8.78 14.04 7.66
C VAL A 45 -9.16 12.87 6.76
N ALA A 46 -10.32 12.23 6.98
CA ALA A 46 -10.79 11.09 6.19
C ALA A 46 -11.04 11.43 4.72
N SER A 47 -11.30 12.70 4.40
CA SER A 47 -11.49 13.12 3.00
C SER A 47 -10.18 13.19 2.20
N MET A 48 -9.03 13.36 2.84
CA MET A 48 -7.74 13.60 2.19
C MET A 48 -6.66 12.55 2.51
N SER A 49 -6.94 11.62 3.42
CA SER A 49 -6.01 10.57 3.79
C SER A 49 -6.70 9.21 3.83
N ALA A 50 -6.10 8.23 3.14
CA ALA A 50 -6.53 6.83 3.18
C ALA A 50 -6.04 6.09 4.44
N VAL A 51 -5.19 6.75 5.24
CA VAL A 51 -4.61 6.18 6.47
C VAL A 51 -4.77 7.16 7.62
N GLY A 52 -4.93 6.63 8.84
CA GLY A 52 -4.95 7.42 10.06
C GLY A 52 -3.55 7.88 10.48
N PHE A 53 -3.49 8.89 11.34
CA PHE A 53 -2.30 9.26 12.08
C PHE A 53 -2.60 9.16 13.59
N GLU A 54 -1.76 8.42 14.29
CA GLU A 54 -1.91 8.24 15.75
C GLU A 54 -1.13 9.31 16.51
N GLY A 55 -1.70 9.77 17.64
CA GLY A 55 -1.12 10.76 18.52
C GLY A 55 -1.68 12.17 18.35
N THR A 56 -1.47 12.99 19.38
CA THR A 56 -1.93 14.39 19.42
C THR A 56 -0.87 15.31 18.81
N VAL A 57 -1.11 15.78 17.59
CA VAL A 57 -0.17 16.64 16.85
C VAL A 57 -0.11 18.03 17.45
N GLN A 58 1.10 18.45 17.86
CA GLN A 58 1.40 19.80 18.35
C GLN A 58 2.06 20.67 17.28
N GLY A 59 2.82 20.05 16.36
CA GLY A 59 3.51 20.76 15.30
C GLY A 59 4.06 19.83 14.24
N TYR A 60 4.46 20.39 13.10
CA TYR A 60 5.11 19.65 12.04
C TYR A 60 6.06 20.55 11.24
N GLU A 61 7.07 19.94 10.63
CA GLU A 61 8.03 20.57 9.73
C GLU A 61 8.31 19.68 8.52
N ILE A 62 8.12 20.19 7.31
CA ILE A 62 8.46 19.46 6.09
C ILE A 62 9.98 19.57 5.88
N VAL A 63 10.65 18.42 5.92
CA VAL A 63 12.11 18.31 5.80
C VAL A 63 12.55 18.22 4.33
N SER A 64 11.91 17.32 3.59
CA SER A 64 12.24 17.06 2.18
C SER A 64 11.04 16.52 1.41
N SER A 65 11.07 16.67 0.10
CA SER A 65 10.12 16.09 -0.84
C SER A 65 10.89 15.43 -1.98
N SER A 66 10.48 14.21 -2.39
CA SER A 66 11.04 13.54 -3.55
C SER A 66 10.56 14.18 -4.86
N GLU A 67 11.21 13.83 -5.95
CA GLU A 67 10.63 14.01 -7.28
C GLU A 67 9.38 13.17 -7.44
N GLU A 68 8.53 13.55 -8.37
CA GLU A 68 7.34 12.82 -8.72
C GLU A 68 7.69 11.55 -9.51
N THR A 69 7.16 10.43 -9.08
CA THR A 69 7.22 9.16 -9.81
C THR A 69 5.84 8.82 -10.36
N VAL A 70 5.79 8.12 -11.48
CA VAL A 70 4.53 7.75 -12.13
C VAL A 70 4.50 6.24 -12.36
N ARG A 71 3.36 5.62 -12.05
CA ARG A 71 3.08 4.22 -12.35
C ARG A 71 1.73 4.07 -13.05
N PRO A 72 1.48 2.97 -13.79
CA PRO A 72 0.16 2.66 -14.31
C PRO A 72 -0.88 2.48 -13.19
N PHE A 73 -2.13 2.83 -13.46
CA PHE A 73 -3.26 2.45 -12.63
C PHE A 73 -3.58 0.97 -12.81
N ARG A 74 -3.65 0.21 -11.72
CA ARG A 74 -3.61 -1.26 -11.75
C ARG A 74 -4.90 -1.95 -11.32
N LEU A 75 -6.00 -1.24 -11.09
CA LEU A 75 -7.23 -1.85 -10.57
C LEU A 75 -7.70 -3.04 -11.41
N GLY A 76 -7.67 -2.91 -12.75
CA GLY A 76 -8.09 -3.99 -13.65
C GLY A 76 -7.18 -5.22 -13.62
N GLU A 77 -5.87 -5.04 -13.39
CA GLU A 77 -4.91 -6.15 -13.22
C GLU A 77 -5.12 -6.83 -11.87
N LEU A 78 -5.30 -6.04 -10.80
CA LEU A 78 -5.54 -6.54 -9.46
C LEU A 78 -6.85 -7.34 -9.38
N GLN A 79 -7.92 -6.87 -10.03
CA GLN A 79 -9.19 -7.60 -10.12
C GLN A 79 -9.06 -8.95 -10.84
N LYS A 80 -8.24 -9.02 -11.89
CA LYS A 80 -7.94 -10.30 -12.55
C LYS A 80 -7.15 -11.25 -11.65
N ALA A 81 -6.20 -10.72 -10.89
CA ALA A 81 -5.44 -11.52 -9.92
C ALA A 81 -6.32 -12.03 -8.78
N GLU A 82 -7.25 -11.22 -8.28
CA GLU A 82 -8.25 -11.62 -7.29
C GLU A 82 -9.16 -12.74 -7.81
N GLU A 83 -9.68 -12.62 -9.04
CA GLU A 83 -10.51 -13.66 -9.65
C GLU A 83 -9.74 -14.96 -9.88
N ALA A 84 -8.47 -14.87 -10.29
CA ALA A 84 -7.61 -16.05 -10.42
C ALA A 84 -7.36 -16.74 -9.07
N ALA A 85 -7.06 -15.98 -8.02
CA ALA A 85 -6.88 -16.51 -6.67
C ALA A 85 -8.16 -17.17 -6.13
N LYS A 86 -9.32 -16.57 -6.42
CA LYS A 86 -10.63 -17.14 -6.08
C LYS A 86 -10.88 -18.46 -6.81
N THR A 87 -10.63 -18.51 -8.12
CA THR A 87 -10.79 -19.73 -8.91
C THR A 87 -9.91 -20.85 -8.37
N THR A 88 -8.63 -20.58 -8.11
CA THR A 88 -7.70 -21.57 -7.55
C THR A 88 -8.16 -22.09 -6.19
N ARG A 89 -8.65 -21.19 -5.31
CA ARG A 89 -9.21 -21.60 -4.02
C ARG A 89 -10.45 -22.50 -4.19
N ASP A 90 -11.36 -22.14 -5.10
CA ASP A 90 -12.61 -22.86 -5.31
C ASP A 90 -12.35 -24.26 -5.90
N GLU A 91 -11.43 -24.37 -6.88
CA GLU A 91 -10.97 -25.64 -7.43
C GLU A 91 -10.35 -26.54 -6.33
N HIS A 92 -9.47 -25.99 -5.51
CA HIS A 92 -8.88 -26.71 -4.40
C HIS A 92 -9.94 -27.18 -3.38
N TRP A 93 -10.99 -26.39 -3.13
CA TRP A 93 -12.10 -26.78 -2.25
C TRP A 93 -12.88 -27.99 -2.78
N GLU A 94 -13.12 -28.04 -4.09
CA GLU A 94 -13.82 -29.18 -4.73
C GLU A 94 -12.97 -30.45 -4.62
N GLU A 95 -11.67 -30.37 -4.93
CA GLU A 95 -10.74 -31.50 -4.85
C GLU A 95 -10.55 -31.97 -3.40
N PHE A 96 -10.43 -31.06 -2.45
CA PHE A 96 -10.32 -31.39 -1.03
C PHE A 96 -11.60 -32.04 -0.51
N GLY A 97 -12.77 -31.57 -0.94
CA GLY A 97 -14.06 -32.18 -0.62
C GLY A 97 -14.13 -33.64 -1.12
N ALA A 98 -13.72 -33.87 -2.35
CA ALA A 98 -13.69 -35.23 -2.91
C ALA A 98 -12.73 -36.16 -2.12
N PHE A 99 -11.55 -35.67 -1.76
CA PHE A 99 -10.61 -36.40 -0.89
C PHE A 99 -11.22 -36.71 0.49
N GLN A 100 -11.92 -35.76 1.11
CA GLN A 100 -12.58 -35.97 2.39
C GLN A 100 -13.70 -37.02 2.32
N ASP A 101 -14.49 -37.00 1.24
CA ASP A 101 -15.56 -37.95 1.03
C ASP A 101 -15.02 -39.38 0.83
N GLU A 102 -13.93 -39.53 0.05
CA GLU A 102 -13.27 -40.82 -0.19
C GLU A 102 -12.68 -41.44 1.08
N HIS A 103 -12.15 -40.59 2.00
CA HIS A 103 -11.41 -41.03 3.18
C HIS A 103 -12.12 -40.67 4.49
N PHE A 104 -13.44 -40.48 4.46
CA PHE A 104 -14.23 -39.93 5.58
C PHE A 104 -13.98 -40.65 6.92
N GLU A 105 -14.06 -41.99 6.96
CA GLU A 105 -13.88 -42.74 8.20
C GLU A 105 -12.45 -42.65 8.75
N ASP A 106 -11.44 -42.65 7.88
CA ASP A 106 -10.06 -42.56 8.28
C ASP A 106 -9.75 -41.14 8.79
N ILE A 107 -10.28 -40.11 8.12
CA ILE A 107 -10.12 -38.70 8.54
C ILE A 107 -10.80 -38.45 9.87
N GLN A 108 -12.02 -38.97 10.09
CA GLN A 108 -12.71 -38.86 11.38
C GLN A 108 -11.85 -39.45 12.50
N ALA A 109 -11.34 -40.68 12.32
CA ALA A 109 -10.47 -41.31 13.31
C ALA A 109 -9.16 -40.57 13.56
N ILE A 110 -8.60 -39.90 12.50
CA ILE A 110 -7.41 -39.04 12.62
C ILE A 110 -7.77 -37.82 13.46
N GLN A 111 -8.88 -37.14 13.18
CA GLN A 111 -9.31 -35.94 13.91
C GLN A 111 -9.51 -36.22 15.39
N GLU A 112 -10.27 -37.28 15.74
CA GLU A 112 -10.53 -37.70 17.12
C GLU A 112 -9.19 -37.96 17.88
N ARG A 113 -8.23 -38.60 17.20
CA ARG A 113 -6.95 -38.91 17.84
C ARG A 113 -6.07 -37.66 18.00
N VAL A 114 -5.98 -36.82 16.98
CA VAL A 114 -5.16 -35.58 17.00
C VAL A 114 -5.73 -34.54 17.97
N GLU A 115 -7.06 -34.47 18.17
CA GLU A 115 -7.67 -33.64 19.21
C GLU A 115 -7.20 -34.02 20.62
N SER A 116 -7.01 -35.31 20.90
CA SER A 116 -6.52 -35.79 22.21
C SER A 116 -4.98 -35.76 22.31
N GLU A 117 -4.28 -35.99 21.23
CA GLU A 117 -2.80 -36.04 21.12
C GLU A 117 -2.34 -35.31 19.84
N PRO A 118 -2.12 -34.00 19.88
CA PRO A 118 -1.85 -33.18 18.68
C PRO A 118 -0.61 -33.64 17.86
N ASP A 119 0.37 -34.25 18.49
CA ASP A 119 1.59 -34.77 17.85
C ASP A 119 1.50 -36.22 17.40
N TYR A 120 0.33 -36.86 17.56
CA TYR A 120 0.16 -38.25 17.17
C TYR A 120 0.25 -38.44 15.66
N ARG A 121 1.00 -39.45 15.24
CA ARG A 121 1.15 -39.84 13.83
C ARG A 121 0.78 -41.31 13.66
N PHE A 122 -0.21 -41.55 12.79
CA PHE A 122 -0.56 -42.89 12.37
C PHE A 122 0.53 -43.51 11.48
N THR A 123 0.55 -44.83 11.39
CA THR A 123 1.43 -45.59 10.48
C THR A 123 0.59 -46.35 9.44
N GLY A 124 1.24 -46.83 8.38
CA GLY A 124 0.56 -47.54 7.28
C GLY A 124 -0.42 -46.61 6.54
N ARG A 125 -1.47 -47.20 5.97
CA ARG A 125 -2.46 -46.48 5.15
C ARG A 125 -3.00 -45.22 5.82
N ARG A 126 -3.39 -45.34 7.09
CA ARG A 126 -3.94 -44.20 7.84
C ARG A 126 -2.88 -43.07 8.04
N GLY A 127 -1.61 -43.41 8.14
CA GLY A 127 -0.52 -42.45 8.21
C GLY A 127 -0.31 -41.73 6.86
N GLU A 128 -0.51 -42.42 5.76
CA GLU A 128 -0.47 -41.83 4.41
C GLU A 128 -1.62 -40.84 4.23
N ILE A 129 -2.85 -41.23 4.63
CA ILE A 129 -4.02 -40.35 4.58
C ILE A 129 -3.84 -39.15 5.49
N GLN A 130 -3.30 -39.33 6.72
CA GLN A 130 -3.00 -38.21 7.61
C GLN A 130 -2.02 -37.21 6.98
N THR A 131 -0.96 -37.69 6.35
CA THR A 131 0.05 -36.85 5.70
C THR A 131 -0.56 -36.07 4.54
N GLU A 132 -1.41 -36.72 3.74
CA GLU A 132 -2.08 -36.07 2.63
C GLU A 132 -3.14 -35.08 3.11
N TRP A 133 -3.91 -35.40 4.13
CA TRP A 133 -4.88 -34.50 4.75
C TRP A 133 -4.21 -33.25 5.37
N ASP A 134 -3.05 -33.41 6.01
CA ASP A 134 -2.28 -32.28 6.54
C ASP A 134 -1.78 -31.37 5.40
N ARG A 135 -1.32 -31.95 4.27
CA ARG A 135 -0.93 -31.21 3.06
C ARG A 135 -2.11 -30.40 2.50
N TRP A 136 -3.28 -31.03 2.33
CA TRP A 136 -4.48 -30.35 1.84
C TRP A 136 -4.89 -29.18 2.71
N ARG A 137 -4.77 -29.31 4.03
CA ARG A 137 -5.07 -28.23 4.97
C ARG A 137 -4.07 -27.06 4.87
N GLU A 138 -2.82 -27.35 4.68
CA GLU A 138 -1.78 -26.34 4.49
C GLU A 138 -1.98 -25.57 3.17
N GLU A 139 -2.22 -26.30 2.07
CA GLU A 139 -2.49 -25.71 0.75
C GLU A 139 -3.75 -24.83 0.79
N ARG A 140 -4.82 -25.29 1.45
CA ARG A 140 -6.03 -24.49 1.66
C ARG A 140 -5.74 -23.18 2.38
N SER A 141 -4.98 -23.25 3.46
CA SER A 141 -4.58 -22.05 4.20
C SER A 141 -3.80 -21.07 3.33
N GLY A 142 -2.92 -21.59 2.45
CA GLY A 142 -2.18 -20.82 1.48
C GLY A 142 -3.09 -20.12 0.47
N HIS A 143 -4.05 -20.84 -0.11
CA HIS A 143 -5.01 -20.27 -1.08
C HIS A 143 -5.93 -19.22 -0.46
N GLU A 144 -6.41 -19.46 0.78
CA GLU A 144 -7.20 -18.48 1.51
C GLU A 144 -6.39 -17.20 1.82
N ALA A 145 -5.11 -17.34 2.16
CA ALA A 145 -4.23 -16.19 2.39
C ALA A 145 -3.98 -15.41 1.09
N ALA A 146 -3.72 -16.10 -0.03
CA ALA A 146 -3.51 -15.48 -1.32
C ALA A 146 -4.74 -14.70 -1.81
N LEU A 147 -5.94 -15.27 -1.65
CA LEU A 147 -7.17 -14.57 -2.00
C LEU A 147 -7.39 -13.33 -1.13
N ARG A 148 -7.16 -13.44 0.18
CA ARG A 148 -7.28 -12.29 1.09
C ARG A 148 -6.34 -11.16 0.70
N GLU A 149 -5.07 -11.47 0.42
CA GLU A 149 -4.08 -10.49 -0.03
C GLU A 149 -4.51 -9.82 -1.35
N ALA A 150 -4.97 -10.60 -2.34
CA ALA A 150 -5.45 -10.08 -3.60
C ALA A 150 -6.66 -9.14 -3.41
N THR A 151 -7.62 -9.52 -2.56
CA THR A 151 -8.79 -8.68 -2.23
C THR A 151 -8.37 -7.38 -1.53
N GLU A 152 -7.44 -7.42 -0.58
CA GLU A 152 -6.92 -6.24 0.10
C GLU A 152 -6.24 -5.26 -0.88
N LEU A 153 -5.48 -5.78 -1.86
CA LEU A 153 -4.85 -4.95 -2.88
C LEU A 153 -5.89 -4.26 -3.79
N VAL A 154 -6.96 -4.98 -4.18
CA VAL A 154 -8.06 -4.41 -4.96
C VAL A 154 -8.76 -3.30 -4.18
N GLU A 155 -9.12 -3.55 -2.92
CA GLU A 155 -9.81 -2.57 -2.09
C GLU A 155 -8.95 -1.35 -1.80
N LYS A 156 -7.65 -1.53 -1.56
CA LYS A 156 -6.68 -0.44 -1.38
C LYS A 156 -6.60 0.46 -2.60
N GLU A 157 -6.38 -0.13 -3.80
CA GLU A 157 -6.28 0.64 -5.06
C GLU A 157 -7.60 1.34 -5.37
N ARG A 158 -8.74 0.67 -5.19
CA ARG A 158 -10.09 1.22 -5.38
C ARG A 158 -10.36 2.41 -4.46
N THR A 159 -10.10 2.25 -3.17
CA THR A 159 -10.32 3.29 -2.16
C THR A 159 -9.47 4.52 -2.45
N GLN A 160 -8.18 4.34 -2.68
CA GLN A 160 -7.27 5.43 -2.99
C GLN A 160 -7.66 6.17 -4.28
N ALA A 161 -7.99 5.43 -5.34
CA ALA A 161 -8.45 6.03 -6.58
C ALA A 161 -9.75 6.83 -6.38
N SER A 162 -10.74 6.26 -5.67
CA SER A 162 -12.01 6.93 -5.38
C SER A 162 -11.85 8.21 -4.56
N MET A 163 -10.90 8.25 -3.64
CA MET A 163 -10.59 9.44 -2.85
C MET A 163 -9.90 10.52 -3.69
N SER A 164 -9.05 10.12 -4.63
CA SER A 164 -8.32 11.05 -5.49
C SER A 164 -9.17 11.62 -6.61
N VAL A 165 -10.02 10.78 -7.23
CA VAL A 165 -10.84 11.15 -8.40
C VAL A 165 -12.17 11.75 -7.95
N MET A 166 -12.41 13.00 -8.33
CA MET A 166 -13.61 13.73 -7.91
C MET A 166 -14.81 13.40 -8.81
N GLY A 167 -15.93 13.02 -8.18
CA GLY A 167 -17.21 12.83 -8.88
C GLY A 167 -17.33 11.49 -9.63
N ALA A 168 -16.38 10.57 -9.54
CA ALA A 168 -16.54 9.23 -10.08
C ALA A 168 -17.34 8.36 -9.10
N THR A 169 -18.45 7.81 -9.56
CA THR A 169 -19.29 6.87 -8.78
C THR A 169 -18.82 5.42 -8.93
N THR A 170 -18.08 5.12 -9.97
CA THR A 170 -17.45 3.81 -10.25
C THR A 170 -16.12 4.02 -10.96
N LEU A 171 -15.21 3.10 -10.77
CA LEU A 171 -13.88 3.08 -11.43
C LEU A 171 -13.79 2.01 -12.54
N THR A 172 -14.93 1.37 -12.88
CA THR A 172 -14.97 0.39 -13.95
C THR A 172 -14.67 1.04 -15.30
N GLY A 173 -13.74 0.46 -16.05
CA GLY A 173 -13.33 0.96 -17.36
C GLY A 173 -12.41 2.18 -17.34
N PHE A 174 -11.98 2.63 -16.15
CA PHE A 174 -10.95 3.65 -16.04
C PHE A 174 -9.56 3.04 -16.29
N SER A 175 -8.72 3.83 -16.96
CA SER A 175 -7.29 3.60 -17.13
C SER A 175 -6.52 4.90 -16.88
N GLY A 176 -5.21 4.84 -16.80
CA GLY A 176 -4.39 6.04 -16.60
C GLY A 176 -3.19 5.78 -15.72
N GLU A 177 -2.77 6.79 -15.01
CA GLU A 177 -1.53 6.81 -14.26
C GLU A 177 -1.73 7.33 -12.84
N VAL A 178 -0.86 6.87 -11.95
CA VAL A 178 -0.79 7.32 -10.56
C VAL A 178 0.53 8.03 -10.35
N ALA A 179 0.47 9.33 -10.15
CA ALA A 179 1.62 10.13 -9.73
C ALA A 179 1.81 9.98 -8.21
N THR A 180 3.05 9.80 -7.76
CA THR A 180 3.40 9.59 -6.36
C THR A 180 4.56 10.47 -5.96
N ARG A 181 4.52 11.02 -4.73
CA ARG A 181 5.62 11.76 -4.08
C ARG A 181 5.79 11.26 -2.65
N GLU A 182 7.02 11.17 -2.20
CA GLU A 182 7.36 10.92 -0.82
C GLU A 182 7.81 12.23 -0.16
N VAL A 183 7.28 12.50 1.02
CA VAL A 183 7.62 13.71 1.79
C VAL A 183 8.04 13.29 3.19
N THR A 184 9.23 13.68 3.59
CA THR A 184 9.70 13.51 4.96
C THR A 184 9.24 14.70 5.80
N VAL A 185 8.57 14.40 6.90
CA VAL A 185 8.00 15.40 7.81
C VAL A 185 8.42 15.05 9.24
N ASN A 186 9.01 16.01 9.94
CA ASN A 186 9.17 15.91 11.39
C ASN A 186 7.84 16.28 12.04
N VAL A 187 7.21 15.36 12.76
CA VAL A 187 5.96 15.58 13.47
C VAL A 187 6.25 15.60 14.97
N THR A 188 5.75 16.62 15.65
CA THR A 188 5.81 16.73 17.12
C THR A 188 4.45 16.33 17.67
N THR A 189 4.42 15.27 18.48
CA THR A 189 3.24 14.83 19.22
C THR A 189 3.39 15.08 20.72
N ALA A 190 2.27 15.11 21.43
CA ALA A 190 2.27 15.28 22.87
C ALA A 190 2.87 14.08 23.60
N GLU A 191 2.71 12.88 23.02
CA GLU A 191 3.05 11.60 23.63
C GLU A 191 4.53 11.22 23.41
N GLU A 192 5.06 11.51 22.22
CA GLU A 192 6.36 10.98 21.80
C GLU A 192 7.41 12.05 21.44
N GLY A 193 7.01 13.34 21.48
CA GLY A 193 7.88 14.44 21.05
C GLY A 193 8.03 14.50 19.52
N GLN A 194 9.19 14.95 19.04
CA GLN A 194 9.46 15.09 17.61
C GLN A 194 10.03 13.81 17.02
N LYS A 195 9.35 13.27 15.99
CA LYS A 195 9.79 12.10 15.22
C LYS A 195 9.65 12.35 13.71
N PRO A 196 10.56 11.81 12.89
CA PRO A 196 10.44 11.87 11.44
C PRO A 196 9.46 10.81 10.93
N TYR A 197 8.61 11.22 9.99
CA TYR A 197 7.68 10.34 9.26
C TYR A 197 7.84 10.54 7.76
N LYS A 198 7.64 9.47 6.99
CA LYS A 198 7.54 9.46 5.56
C LYS A 198 6.08 9.41 5.15
N PHE A 199 5.61 10.46 4.50
CA PHE A 199 4.27 10.56 3.93
C PHE A 199 4.36 10.23 2.44
N THR A 200 3.55 9.26 1.99
CA THR A 200 3.36 9.00 0.57
C THR A 200 2.10 9.69 0.10
N LEU A 201 2.24 10.56 -0.87
CA LEU A 201 1.15 11.27 -1.53
C LEU A 201 0.90 10.67 -2.90
N SER A 202 -0.36 10.41 -3.27
CA SER A 202 -0.70 9.90 -4.60
C SER A 202 -1.79 10.73 -5.24
N LYS A 203 -1.76 10.81 -6.58
CA LYS A 203 -2.77 11.45 -7.41
C LYS A 203 -3.08 10.54 -8.58
N TYR A 204 -4.35 10.18 -8.72
CA TYR A 204 -4.84 9.27 -9.75
C TYR A 204 -5.35 10.06 -10.95
N ASN A 205 -4.56 10.12 -12.02
CA ASN A 205 -4.92 10.77 -13.27
C ASN A 205 -5.58 9.73 -14.17
N LEU A 206 -6.90 9.60 -14.04
CA LEU A 206 -7.67 8.54 -14.69
C LEU A 206 -8.58 9.07 -15.78
N VAL A 207 -8.79 8.26 -16.82
CA VAL A 207 -9.68 8.54 -17.94
C VAL A 207 -10.55 7.31 -18.24
N ALA A 208 -11.80 7.55 -18.66
CA ALA A 208 -12.73 6.53 -19.16
C ALA A 208 -13.41 7.04 -20.44
N GLY A 209 -12.92 6.61 -21.60
CA GLY A 209 -13.37 7.16 -22.89
C GLY A 209 -13.11 8.66 -22.99
N GLN A 210 -14.18 9.46 -23.10
CA GLN A 210 -14.08 10.94 -23.12
C GLN A 210 -14.18 11.57 -21.71
N ASN A 211 -14.41 10.77 -20.68
CA ASN A 211 -14.51 11.25 -19.32
C ASN A 211 -13.11 11.39 -18.70
N ASN A 212 -12.74 12.61 -18.37
CA ASN A 212 -11.48 12.94 -17.70
C ASN A 212 -11.80 13.70 -16.39
N PRO A 213 -12.15 13.00 -15.32
CA PRO A 213 -12.53 13.65 -14.08
C PRO A 213 -11.35 14.37 -13.43
N ALA A 214 -11.66 15.45 -12.74
CA ALA A 214 -10.66 16.14 -11.94
C ALA A 214 -10.11 15.23 -10.84
N SER A 215 -8.81 15.31 -10.59
CA SER A 215 -8.15 14.54 -9.55
C SER A 215 -7.37 15.44 -8.58
N ARG A 216 -7.19 14.95 -7.36
CA ARG A 216 -6.46 15.63 -6.30
C ARG A 216 -5.42 14.72 -5.68
N TRP A 217 -4.42 15.30 -5.06
CA TRP A 217 -3.49 14.58 -4.22
C TRP A 217 -4.19 14.10 -2.93
N ILE A 218 -3.84 12.90 -2.49
CA ILE A 218 -4.28 12.29 -1.22
C ILE A 218 -3.07 11.68 -0.52
N ILE A 219 -3.16 11.52 0.79
CA ILE A 219 -2.15 10.81 1.59
C ILE A 219 -2.51 9.31 1.55
N THR A 220 -1.59 8.47 1.06
CA THR A 220 -1.82 7.03 0.88
C THR A 220 -1.01 6.14 1.82
N SER A 221 0.05 6.68 2.45
CA SER A 221 0.82 6.01 3.52
C SER A 221 1.44 7.04 4.44
N ILE A 222 1.59 6.67 5.73
CA ILE A 222 2.33 7.40 6.76
C ILE A 222 3.16 6.36 7.51
N GLU A 223 4.48 6.43 7.43
CA GLU A 223 5.39 5.48 8.04
C GLU A 223 6.47 6.21 8.86
N PRO A 224 6.92 5.70 10.00
CA PRO A 224 8.08 6.26 10.69
C PRO A 224 9.30 6.27 9.78
N ALA A 225 9.93 7.43 9.58
CA ALA A 225 11.16 7.53 8.81
C ALA A 225 12.34 7.09 9.71
N GLY A 226 12.87 5.90 9.49
CA GLY A 226 13.96 5.33 10.30
C GLY A 226 13.64 3.93 10.86
N GLY A 227 12.47 3.37 10.60
CA GLY A 227 12.16 1.97 10.85
C GLY A 227 12.79 1.07 9.79
N GLY A 228 14.11 0.96 9.78
CA GLY A 228 14.78 -0.18 9.14
C GLY A 228 14.36 -1.43 9.92
N THR A 229 13.74 -2.39 9.25
CA THR A 229 13.51 -3.74 9.77
C THR A 229 14.81 -4.28 10.33
N THR A 230 14.86 -4.44 11.65
CA THR A 230 15.86 -5.27 12.34
C THR A 230 15.51 -6.73 12.15
#